data_90013dff1b9d7446da8737ac61599d0b
#
_entry.id   90013dff1b9d7446da8737ac61599d0b
#
_cell.length_a   1.000
_cell.length_b   1.000
_cell.length_c   1.000
_cell.angle_alpha   90.00
_cell.angle_beta   90.00
_cell.angle_gamma   90.00
#
_symmetry.space_group_name_H-M   'P 1'
#
loop_
_entity.id
_entity.type
_entity.pdbx_description
1 polymer ?
#
loop_
_entity_poly.entity_id
_entity_poly.type
_entity_poly.pdbx_seq_one_letter_code
_entity_poly.pdbx_strand_id
1 'polypeptide(L)'
;METKKERLVLRRPIGKHEERSYLEVAFAVEGPVERIDIAYRYERGGASGPVVDIGLRSPERIVGWSGGAREAFFVGTEKATPGYLAGPIAEGEWAVLLGAYKIPEGGAEVIVEVEFARPHGRWMKGDLHMHSVHSDGSYTMEQAKDSCKSRGLEFMALTDHNTASQNFAALAPDEQLLLIPGVELTSYFGHANVLGVPDALRDFRVTTPEQAEEALGEARERGGFVSLNHPFCPSCPWELGFDVPFDAIEVWNGPWRTLNERALAWWQEQLAQGRRIIALGGSDAHREDRFVKHGRPTASVWTEADTVQGVLAGIRQGRVVLQFDPDETCMALASGKYGIGDTIPRHAVEEQGGVPLTIDICSAKGDRVALWSDRGIEAVWDIVVPADNSDAGGWEAEAAEAGWTVQREIAAILAFDAQEDKGCVPAIPAGASAESGVAPQRIEAENAHVRLRFQGSADRLFYRLEARRDVEGLKRSVMTCMTNPVYVEQA
;
A
#
# COMPACT_ATOMS: atom_id res chain seq x y z
N MET A 1 -7.19 17.40 2.67
CA MET A 1 -6.80 17.84 4.02
C MET A 1 -5.48 18.57 3.88
N GLU A 2 -5.40 19.84 4.35
CA GLU A 2 -4.16 20.60 4.30
C GLU A 2 -3.10 19.96 5.20
N THR A 3 -1.93 19.75 4.65
CA THR A 3 -0.74 19.31 5.35
C THR A 3 -0.38 20.25 6.46
N LYS A 4 -0.37 19.79 7.69
CA LYS A 4 0.14 20.56 8.82
C LYS A 4 1.65 20.72 8.62
N LYS A 5 2.07 21.80 7.95
CA LYS A 5 3.49 22.14 7.80
C LYS A 5 4.01 22.57 9.17
N GLU A 6 4.93 21.80 9.69
CA GLU A 6 5.68 22.18 10.88
C GLU A 6 6.74 23.19 10.47
N ARG A 7 6.76 24.36 11.14
CA ARG A 7 7.68 25.45 10.80
C ARG A 7 8.45 25.89 12.03
N LEU A 8 9.76 25.97 11.87
CA LEU A 8 10.67 26.57 12.84
C LEU A 8 11.15 27.94 12.33
N VAL A 9 11.25 28.89 13.23
CA VAL A 9 11.83 30.21 12.95
C VAL A 9 12.99 30.42 13.92
N LEU A 10 14.20 30.45 13.40
CA LEU A 10 15.42 30.54 14.16
C LEU A 10 16.07 31.92 13.90
N ARG A 11 16.63 32.55 14.92
CA ARG A 11 17.28 33.84 14.82
C ARG A 11 18.76 33.70 15.19
N ARG A 12 19.64 34.26 14.37
CA ARG A 12 21.09 34.24 14.58
C ARG A 12 21.65 35.65 14.43
N PRO A 13 21.96 36.36 15.54
CA PRO A 13 22.73 37.58 15.47
C PRO A 13 24.19 37.25 15.09
N ILE A 14 24.75 38.02 14.18
CA ILE A 14 26.13 37.89 13.71
C ILE A 14 26.88 39.17 14.04
N GLY A 15 27.91 39.09 14.88
CA GLY A 15 28.74 40.20 15.22
C GLY A 15 29.86 40.47 14.21
N LYS A 16 30.44 41.69 14.20
CA LYS A 16 31.56 42.03 13.33
C LYS A 16 32.76 41.08 13.49
N HIS A 17 32.98 40.60 14.71
CA HIS A 17 34.08 39.67 15.03
C HIS A 17 33.94 38.27 14.40
N GLU A 18 32.72 37.94 13.91
CA GLU A 18 32.43 36.68 13.21
C GLU A 18 32.57 36.82 11.70
N GLU A 19 32.93 37.99 11.17
CA GLU A 19 33.16 38.18 9.73
C GLU A 19 34.20 37.19 9.20
N ARG A 20 33.96 36.63 8.02
CA ARG A 20 34.78 35.59 7.36
C ARG A 20 34.83 34.25 8.11
N SER A 21 33.79 33.95 8.88
CA SER A 21 33.64 32.64 9.53
C SER A 21 32.37 31.91 9.00
N TYR A 22 32.32 30.61 9.29
CA TYR A 22 31.15 29.77 9.07
C TYR A 22 30.45 29.53 10.40
N LEU A 23 29.17 29.80 10.42
CA LEU A 23 28.32 29.67 11.60
C LEU A 23 27.24 28.59 11.35
N GLU A 24 26.85 27.91 12.43
CA GLU A 24 25.80 26.91 12.37
C GLU A 24 24.55 27.39 13.11
N VAL A 25 23.38 27.16 12.50
CA VAL A 25 22.08 27.32 13.13
C VAL A 25 21.45 25.95 13.20
N ALA A 26 21.62 25.28 14.34
CA ALA A 26 21.18 23.90 14.55
C ALA A 26 19.67 23.81 14.70
N PHE A 27 19.11 22.71 14.22
CA PHE A 27 17.71 22.29 14.42
C PHE A 27 17.63 20.75 14.45
N ALA A 28 16.62 20.23 15.15
CA ALA A 28 16.41 18.79 15.22
C ALA A 28 15.43 18.33 14.12
N VAL A 29 15.72 17.19 13.51
CA VAL A 29 14.80 16.41 12.70
C VAL A 29 14.38 15.20 13.52
N GLU A 30 13.11 15.16 13.92
CA GLU A 30 12.51 14.08 14.71
C GLU A 30 11.44 13.38 13.88
N GLY A 31 11.52 12.05 13.82
CA GLY A 31 10.65 11.21 13.02
C GLY A 31 10.81 11.40 11.50
N PRO A 32 10.02 10.71 10.69
CA PRO A 32 10.17 10.72 9.25
C PRO A 32 9.85 12.09 8.65
N VAL A 33 10.73 12.55 7.76
CA VAL A 33 10.61 13.79 6.98
C VAL A 33 10.94 13.48 5.52
N GLU A 34 10.10 13.91 4.59
CA GLU A 34 10.31 13.72 3.15
C GLU A 34 11.05 14.89 2.51
N ARG A 35 10.86 16.09 3.09
CA ARG A 35 11.46 17.30 2.54
C ARG A 35 11.65 18.35 3.63
N ILE A 36 12.78 19.04 3.55
CA ILE A 36 13.11 20.22 4.35
C ILE A 36 13.21 21.40 3.40
N ASP A 37 12.32 22.39 3.57
CA ASP A 37 12.38 23.68 2.90
C ASP A 37 13.04 24.67 3.82
N ILE A 38 14.05 25.39 3.32
CA ILE A 38 14.82 26.39 4.08
C ILE A 38 14.77 27.70 3.34
N ALA A 39 14.43 28.75 4.09
CA ALA A 39 14.54 30.13 3.65
C ALA A 39 15.30 30.95 4.70
N TYR A 40 16.03 31.98 4.28
CA TYR A 40 16.66 32.92 5.20
C TYR A 40 16.48 34.34 4.71
N ARG A 41 16.50 35.26 5.65
CA ARG A 41 16.45 36.70 5.38
C ARG A 41 17.22 37.51 6.41
N TYR A 42 17.75 38.62 5.95
CA TYR A 42 18.43 39.63 6.77
C TYR A 42 18.32 41.00 6.08
N GLU A 43 18.53 42.09 6.82
CA GLU A 43 18.52 43.44 6.25
C GLU A 43 19.78 43.67 5.41
N ARG A 44 19.64 43.88 4.12
CA ARG A 44 20.77 43.96 3.16
C ARG A 44 21.49 45.31 3.16
N GLY A 45 20.94 46.37 3.66
CA GLY A 45 21.60 47.69 3.93
C GLY A 45 22.37 48.33 2.77
N GLY A 46 22.09 48.02 1.52
CA GLY A 46 22.78 48.54 0.35
C GLY A 46 24.26 48.09 0.22
N ALA A 47 25.12 48.87 -0.41
CA ALA A 47 26.50 48.51 -0.74
C ALA A 47 27.39 48.29 0.51
N SER A 48 27.08 48.89 1.65
CA SER A 48 27.83 48.72 2.91
C SER A 48 27.19 47.66 3.85
N GLY A 49 26.06 47.10 3.49
CA GLY A 49 25.33 46.12 4.30
C GLY A 49 26.00 44.76 4.40
N PRO A 50 25.43 43.87 5.23
CA PRO A 50 25.92 42.51 5.40
C PRO A 50 25.75 41.69 4.12
N VAL A 51 26.62 40.70 3.95
CA VAL A 51 26.55 39.64 2.96
C VAL A 51 26.70 38.31 3.69
N VAL A 52 25.65 37.50 3.66
CA VAL A 52 25.63 36.19 4.33
C VAL A 52 25.30 35.12 3.32
N ASP A 53 26.14 34.12 3.21
CA ASP A 53 25.96 32.93 2.39
C ASP A 53 25.15 31.88 3.15
N ILE A 54 24.56 30.91 2.40
CA ILE A 54 23.75 29.83 2.99
C ILE A 54 24.12 28.45 2.47
N GLY A 55 24.05 27.46 3.34
CA GLY A 55 24.22 26.04 3.05
C GLY A 55 23.48 25.16 4.06
N LEU A 56 23.67 23.85 3.97
CA LEU A 56 23.05 22.88 4.85
C LEU A 56 23.99 21.74 5.18
N ARG A 57 24.03 21.36 6.46
CA ARG A 57 24.69 20.16 7.00
C ARG A 57 23.64 19.20 7.55
N SER A 58 23.73 17.93 7.16
CA SER A 58 23.04 16.81 7.83
C SER A 58 23.87 16.32 9.04
N PRO A 59 23.35 15.39 9.86
CA PRO A 59 24.16 14.74 10.91
C PRO A 59 25.47 14.14 10.40
N GLU A 60 25.50 13.69 9.14
CA GLU A 60 26.62 12.92 8.58
C GLU A 60 27.58 13.78 7.72
N ARG A 61 27.06 14.82 7.04
CA ARG A 61 27.85 15.55 6.04
C ARG A 61 27.23 16.90 5.65
N ILE A 62 28.03 17.73 4.97
CA ILE A 62 27.52 18.88 4.23
C ILE A 62 26.71 18.40 3.04
N VAL A 63 25.43 18.84 2.95
CA VAL A 63 24.46 18.45 1.92
C VAL A 63 24.53 19.38 0.72
N GLY A 64 24.85 20.66 0.94
CA GLY A 64 24.99 21.62 -0.14
C GLY A 64 25.30 23.04 0.34
N TRP A 65 25.69 23.88 -0.65
CA TRP A 65 26.06 25.27 -0.44
C TRP A 65 25.62 26.14 -1.61
N SER A 66 24.94 27.24 -1.34
CA SER A 66 24.47 28.20 -2.35
C SER A 66 25.27 29.49 -2.42
N GLY A 67 26.14 29.76 -1.43
CA GLY A 67 26.66 31.10 -1.28
C GLY A 67 25.53 32.13 -1.11
N GLY A 68 25.72 33.34 -1.61
CA GLY A 68 24.67 34.38 -1.64
C GLY A 68 23.73 34.32 -2.85
N ALA A 69 23.76 33.23 -3.62
CA ALA A 69 23.00 33.13 -4.89
C ALA A 69 21.50 32.85 -4.70
N ARG A 70 21.09 32.40 -3.51
CA ARG A 70 19.67 32.02 -3.21
C ARG A 70 19.26 32.50 -1.84
N GLU A 71 17.98 32.78 -1.70
CA GLU A 71 17.35 33.12 -0.41
C GLU A 71 16.56 31.92 0.15
N ALA A 72 16.33 30.89 -0.67
CA ALA A 72 15.62 29.68 -0.29
C ALA A 72 16.11 28.49 -1.12
N PHE A 73 16.01 27.30 -0.52
CA PHE A 73 16.26 26.02 -1.17
C PHE A 73 15.50 24.90 -0.43
N PHE A 74 15.43 23.73 -1.05
CA PHE A 74 14.91 22.54 -0.40
C PHE A 74 15.85 21.35 -0.61
N VAL A 75 15.73 20.38 0.30
CA VAL A 75 16.30 19.04 0.21
C VAL A 75 15.20 18.04 0.49
N GLY A 76 15.05 17.06 -0.37
CA GLY A 76 14.09 15.97 -0.22
C GLY A 76 14.71 14.62 -0.54
N THR A 77 13.95 13.56 -0.30
CA THR A 77 14.39 12.17 -0.50
C THR A 77 14.76 11.87 -1.94
N GLU A 78 14.03 12.41 -2.91
CA GLU A 78 14.23 12.14 -4.33
C GLU A 78 14.76 13.34 -5.11
N LYS A 79 14.42 14.56 -4.69
CA LYS A 79 14.76 15.80 -5.39
C LYS A 79 15.32 16.82 -4.40
N ALA A 80 16.25 17.65 -4.87
CA ALA A 80 16.76 18.80 -4.13
C ALA A 80 17.01 19.98 -5.08
N THR A 81 17.10 21.17 -4.53
CA THR A 81 17.53 22.35 -5.27
C THR A 81 18.93 22.10 -5.87
N PRO A 82 19.22 22.44 -7.13
CA PRO A 82 20.54 22.31 -7.73
C PRO A 82 21.63 22.94 -6.85
N GLY A 83 22.68 22.16 -6.54
CA GLY A 83 23.72 22.51 -5.57
C GLY A 83 23.57 21.83 -4.21
N TYR A 84 22.47 21.09 -4.01
CA TYR A 84 22.20 20.24 -2.85
C TYR A 84 21.99 18.80 -3.27
N LEU A 85 22.32 17.87 -2.36
CA LEU A 85 22.17 16.44 -2.58
C LEU A 85 20.79 15.98 -2.10
N ALA A 86 20.05 15.33 -2.98
CA ALA A 86 18.85 14.58 -2.60
C ALA A 86 19.28 13.25 -1.93
N GLY A 87 18.43 12.74 -1.06
CA GLY A 87 18.63 11.46 -0.38
C GLY A 87 17.85 11.37 0.93
N PRO A 88 17.95 10.23 1.64
CA PRO A 88 17.25 10.02 2.90
C PRO A 88 17.53 11.14 3.91
N ILE A 89 16.48 11.64 4.53
CA ILE A 89 16.57 12.66 5.57
C ILE A 89 16.65 11.94 6.93
N ALA A 90 17.88 11.81 7.44
CA ALA A 90 18.13 11.14 8.71
C ALA A 90 17.60 11.95 9.90
N GLU A 91 17.07 11.26 10.91
CA GLU A 91 16.81 11.87 12.22
C GLU A 91 18.09 12.35 12.87
N GLY A 92 18.00 13.40 13.67
CA GLY A 92 19.12 13.94 14.41
C GLY A 92 19.32 15.45 14.23
N GLU A 93 20.51 15.94 14.57
CA GLU A 93 20.84 17.35 14.49
C GLU A 93 21.31 17.75 13.09
N TRP A 94 20.54 18.60 12.45
CA TRP A 94 20.88 19.30 11.22
C TRP A 94 21.30 20.74 11.53
N ALA A 95 21.99 21.38 10.60
CA ALA A 95 22.34 22.79 10.75
C ALA A 95 22.28 23.54 9.42
N VAL A 96 21.64 24.71 9.46
CA VAL A 96 21.82 25.70 8.39
C VAL A 96 23.19 26.34 8.57
N LEU A 97 23.99 26.26 7.53
CA LEU A 97 25.30 26.87 7.48
C LEU A 97 25.17 28.33 7.01
N LEU A 98 25.72 29.26 7.75
CA LEU A 98 25.77 30.67 7.37
C LEU A 98 27.23 31.09 7.17
N GLY A 99 27.57 31.59 5.98
CA GLY A 99 28.90 32.19 5.72
C GLY A 99 28.82 33.68 5.93
N ALA A 100 29.43 34.17 6.99
CA ALA A 100 29.50 35.59 7.34
C ALA A 100 30.50 36.33 6.45
N TYR A 101 30.24 36.45 5.12
CA TYR A 101 31.18 36.98 4.15
C TYR A 101 31.57 38.44 4.43
N LYS A 102 30.57 39.28 4.74
CA LYS A 102 30.76 40.69 5.09
C LYS A 102 29.75 41.09 6.16
N ILE A 103 30.25 41.62 7.27
CA ILE A 103 29.42 42.05 8.41
C ILE A 103 29.76 43.49 8.76
N PRO A 104 28.80 44.41 8.83
CA PRO A 104 29.04 45.80 9.27
C PRO A 104 29.37 45.89 10.77
N GLU A 105 29.87 47.03 11.24
CA GLU A 105 30.21 47.26 12.65
C GLU A 105 29.04 47.03 13.60
N GLY A 106 27.79 47.35 13.14
CA GLY A 106 26.57 47.12 13.90
C GLY A 106 26.08 45.67 13.93
N GLY A 107 26.80 44.76 13.27
CA GLY A 107 26.37 43.37 13.14
C GLY A 107 25.26 43.16 12.11
N ALA A 108 24.70 41.96 12.11
CA ALA A 108 23.52 41.57 11.30
C ALA A 108 22.66 40.57 12.09
N GLU A 109 21.34 40.60 11.91
CA GLU A 109 20.46 39.53 12.37
C GLU A 109 19.97 38.71 11.18
N VAL A 110 20.21 37.42 11.20
CA VAL A 110 19.70 36.46 10.19
C VAL A 110 18.54 35.71 10.80
N ILE A 111 17.43 35.70 10.07
CA ILE A 111 16.25 34.89 10.40
C ILE A 111 16.22 33.71 9.42
N VAL A 112 16.25 32.50 9.95
CA VAL A 112 16.17 31.25 9.21
C VAL A 112 14.80 30.62 9.47
N GLU A 113 14.13 30.25 8.42
CA GLU A 113 12.86 29.55 8.44
C GLU A 113 13.09 28.12 7.90
N VAL A 114 12.68 27.12 8.68
CA VAL A 114 12.77 25.71 8.32
C VAL A 114 11.34 25.16 8.32
N GLU A 115 10.89 24.63 7.20
CA GLU A 115 9.60 23.95 7.08
C GLU A 115 9.84 22.48 6.78
N PHE A 116 9.14 21.59 7.49
CA PHE A 116 9.19 20.16 7.28
C PHE A 116 7.93 19.71 6.53
N ALA A 117 8.13 19.02 5.39
CA ALA A 117 7.09 18.20 4.80
C ALA A 117 7.27 16.77 5.36
N ARG A 118 6.30 16.35 6.16
CA ARG A 118 6.29 14.99 6.70
C ARG A 118 5.49 14.07 5.77
N PRO A 119 5.85 12.77 5.71
CA PRO A 119 5.06 11.80 4.97
C PRO A 119 3.59 11.87 5.39
N HIS A 120 2.74 11.87 4.41
CA HIS A 120 1.31 11.70 4.66
C HIS A 120 1.00 10.26 4.38
N GLY A 121 0.75 9.49 5.42
CA GLY A 121 0.19 8.19 5.17
C GLY A 121 -1.11 8.33 4.38
N ARG A 122 -1.17 7.69 3.22
CA ARG A 122 -2.37 7.59 2.40
C ARG A 122 -2.50 6.21 1.78
N TRP A 123 -3.72 5.88 1.40
CA TRP A 123 -3.97 4.69 0.63
C TRP A 123 -3.67 4.97 -0.85
N MET A 124 -2.81 4.15 -1.45
CA MET A 124 -2.58 4.09 -2.89
C MET A 124 -3.19 2.82 -3.45
N LYS A 125 -3.79 2.91 -4.64
CA LYS A 125 -4.45 1.81 -5.33
C LYS A 125 -3.59 1.29 -6.47
N GLY A 126 -3.50 -0.02 -6.63
CA GLY A 126 -2.73 -0.61 -7.72
C GLY A 126 -3.04 -2.08 -7.97
N ASP A 127 -2.26 -2.65 -8.87
CA ASP A 127 -2.32 -4.05 -9.26
C ASP A 127 -0.92 -4.66 -9.16
N LEU A 128 -0.83 -5.80 -8.49
CA LEU A 128 0.45 -6.46 -8.15
C LEU A 128 0.72 -7.73 -8.98
N HIS A 129 -0.16 -8.06 -9.93
CA HIS A 129 -0.03 -9.25 -10.76
C HIS A 129 -0.66 -9.02 -12.13
N MET A 130 0.17 -8.85 -13.17
CA MET A 130 -0.28 -8.71 -14.55
C MET A 130 0.85 -9.03 -15.52
N HIS A 131 0.47 -9.34 -16.78
CA HIS A 131 1.36 -9.82 -17.81
C HIS A 131 1.34 -8.91 -19.05
N SER A 132 2.48 -8.86 -19.73
CA SER A 132 2.68 -8.09 -20.95
C SER A 132 3.19 -8.94 -22.10
N VAL A 133 3.48 -8.32 -23.23
CA VAL A 133 4.14 -8.98 -24.39
C VAL A 133 5.55 -9.47 -24.11
N HIS A 134 6.07 -9.24 -22.90
CA HIS A 134 7.36 -9.79 -22.47
C HIS A 134 7.26 -11.27 -22.05
N SER A 135 6.04 -11.77 -21.79
CA SER A 135 5.75 -13.20 -21.65
C SER A 135 4.61 -13.62 -22.59
N ASP A 136 3.46 -14.00 -22.05
CA ASP A 136 2.30 -14.50 -22.81
C ASP A 136 1.10 -13.55 -22.77
N GLY A 137 1.27 -12.37 -22.19
CA GLY A 137 0.29 -11.29 -22.26
C GLY A 137 0.22 -10.66 -23.64
N SER A 138 -0.91 -10.03 -23.97
CA SER A 138 -1.09 -9.30 -25.23
C SER A 138 -0.93 -7.78 -25.11
N TYR A 139 -0.88 -7.25 -23.89
CA TYR A 139 -0.67 -5.85 -23.65
C TYR A 139 0.80 -5.44 -23.87
N THR A 140 1.04 -4.37 -24.64
CA THR A 140 2.33 -3.69 -24.49
C THR A 140 2.40 -3.01 -23.12
N MET A 141 3.60 -2.69 -22.65
CA MET A 141 3.77 -1.99 -21.37
C MET A 141 3.01 -0.66 -21.33
N GLU A 142 3.00 0.10 -22.44
CA GLU A 142 2.24 1.34 -22.53
C GLU A 142 0.73 1.12 -22.47
N GLN A 143 0.21 0.08 -23.13
CA GLN A 143 -1.21 -0.29 -23.03
C GLN A 143 -1.61 -0.71 -21.62
N ALA A 144 -0.78 -1.48 -20.93
CA ALA A 144 -1.00 -1.85 -19.52
C ALA A 144 -1.00 -0.60 -18.62
N LYS A 145 -0.04 0.31 -18.80
CA LYS A 145 0.03 1.59 -18.10
C LYS A 145 -1.21 2.44 -18.32
N ASP A 146 -1.63 2.63 -19.58
CA ASP A 146 -2.80 3.43 -19.91
C ASP A 146 -4.08 2.82 -19.34
N SER A 147 -4.20 1.48 -19.39
CA SER A 147 -5.31 0.77 -18.79
C SER A 147 -5.35 0.97 -17.26
N CYS A 148 -4.22 0.83 -16.55
CA CYS A 148 -4.13 1.09 -15.12
C CYS A 148 -4.54 2.53 -14.78
N LYS A 149 -4.01 3.52 -15.49
CA LYS A 149 -4.34 4.93 -15.28
C LYS A 149 -5.81 5.23 -15.53
N SER A 150 -6.39 4.69 -16.59
CA SER A 150 -7.82 4.88 -16.91
C SER A 150 -8.74 4.36 -15.82
N ARG A 151 -8.26 3.42 -15.01
CA ARG A 151 -8.96 2.84 -13.85
C ARG A 151 -8.60 3.49 -12.52
N GLY A 152 -7.83 4.58 -12.53
CA GLY A 152 -7.43 5.31 -11.32
C GLY A 152 -6.41 4.58 -10.45
N LEU A 153 -5.64 3.64 -11.02
CA LEU A 153 -4.55 2.99 -10.31
C LEU A 153 -3.33 3.91 -10.27
N GLU A 154 -2.59 3.86 -9.18
CA GLU A 154 -1.44 4.71 -8.87
C GLU A 154 -0.12 3.93 -8.82
N PHE A 155 -0.19 2.60 -8.79
CA PHE A 155 0.96 1.72 -8.99
C PHE A 155 0.55 0.45 -9.75
N MET A 156 1.54 -0.15 -10.42
CA MET A 156 1.40 -1.45 -11.07
C MET A 156 2.69 -2.25 -10.97
N ALA A 157 2.58 -3.59 -10.97
CA ALA A 157 3.70 -4.50 -11.11
C ALA A 157 3.48 -5.40 -12.33
N LEU A 158 4.32 -5.27 -13.35
CA LEU A 158 4.39 -6.24 -14.44
C LEU A 158 5.20 -7.43 -13.96
N THR A 159 4.54 -8.59 -13.87
CA THR A 159 5.09 -9.82 -13.32
C THR A 159 5.17 -10.89 -14.39
N ASP A 160 5.77 -10.56 -15.55
CA ASP A 160 5.90 -11.45 -16.68
C ASP A 160 6.58 -12.76 -16.30
N HIS A 161 6.10 -13.89 -16.89
CA HIS A 161 6.55 -15.24 -16.58
C HIS A 161 8.04 -15.44 -16.86
N ASN A 162 8.80 -15.80 -15.84
CA ASN A 162 10.20 -16.23 -15.93
C ASN A 162 11.14 -15.26 -16.65
N THR A 163 10.78 -14.00 -16.75
CA THR A 163 11.58 -12.95 -17.37
C THR A 163 11.57 -11.67 -16.55
N ALA A 164 12.68 -10.95 -16.60
CA ALA A 164 12.81 -9.62 -16.01
C ALA A 164 12.93 -8.53 -17.09
N SER A 165 12.77 -8.87 -18.37
CA SER A 165 13.05 -7.97 -19.48
C SER A 165 12.15 -6.71 -19.48
N GLN A 166 10.91 -6.81 -18.97
CA GLN A 166 10.00 -5.69 -18.78
C GLN A 166 10.54 -4.65 -17.77
N ASN A 167 11.26 -5.10 -16.75
CA ASN A 167 11.82 -4.20 -15.71
C ASN A 167 12.97 -3.33 -16.25
N PHE A 168 13.59 -3.74 -17.36
CA PHE A 168 14.69 -3.03 -18.03
C PHE A 168 14.25 -2.35 -19.32
N ALA A 169 13.00 -2.52 -19.73
CA ALA A 169 12.48 -1.84 -20.89
C ALA A 169 12.33 -0.33 -20.60
N ALA A 170 12.60 0.48 -21.63
CA ALA A 170 12.51 1.92 -21.53
C ALA A 170 11.05 2.38 -21.54
N LEU A 171 10.38 2.28 -20.40
CA LEU A 171 9.09 2.92 -20.20
C LEU A 171 9.31 4.36 -19.75
N ALA A 172 8.63 5.31 -20.37
CA ALA A 172 8.72 6.70 -19.94
C ALA A 172 8.22 6.82 -18.47
N PRO A 173 9.01 7.47 -17.58
CA PRO A 173 8.56 7.72 -16.21
C PRO A 173 7.20 8.42 -16.21
N ASP A 174 6.31 7.97 -15.35
CA ASP A 174 4.99 8.57 -15.18
C ASP A 174 4.87 9.08 -13.74
N GLU A 175 4.52 10.36 -13.59
CA GLU A 175 4.37 10.97 -12.25
C GLU A 175 3.09 10.50 -11.52
N GLN A 176 2.16 9.88 -12.26
CA GLN A 176 0.85 9.45 -11.73
C GLN A 176 0.77 7.94 -11.49
N LEU A 177 1.73 7.15 -12.01
CA LEU A 177 1.72 5.71 -11.89
C LEU A 177 3.12 5.17 -11.59
N LEU A 178 3.29 4.56 -10.43
CA LEU A 178 4.54 3.91 -10.04
C LEU A 178 4.64 2.54 -10.68
N LEU A 179 5.79 2.22 -11.27
CA LEU A 179 6.10 0.89 -11.79
C LEU A 179 6.96 0.14 -10.77
N ILE A 180 6.38 -0.88 -10.13
CA ILE A 180 7.07 -1.77 -9.19
C ILE A 180 7.74 -2.87 -10.01
N PRO A 181 9.06 -3.07 -9.91
CA PRO A 181 9.72 -4.20 -10.55
C PRO A 181 9.14 -5.52 -10.04
N GLY A 182 8.79 -6.43 -10.96
CA GLY A 182 8.21 -7.73 -10.62
C GLY A 182 8.62 -8.81 -11.62
N VAL A 183 8.56 -10.04 -11.19
CA VAL A 183 8.72 -11.26 -12.01
C VAL A 183 7.84 -12.33 -11.41
N GLU A 184 7.12 -13.07 -12.22
CA GLU A 184 6.49 -14.30 -11.78
C GLU A 184 7.39 -15.51 -12.08
N LEU A 185 7.88 -16.16 -11.01
CA LEU A 185 8.44 -17.50 -11.13
C LEU A 185 7.29 -18.45 -11.50
N THR A 186 7.38 -19.03 -12.68
CA THR A 186 6.37 -19.94 -13.22
C THR A 186 7.00 -21.31 -13.44
N SER A 187 6.53 -22.28 -12.68
CA SER A 187 6.93 -23.69 -12.83
C SER A 187 5.71 -24.54 -13.18
N TYR A 188 5.93 -25.81 -13.52
CA TYR A 188 4.83 -26.77 -13.72
C TYR A 188 4.13 -27.17 -12.41
N PHE A 189 4.66 -26.73 -11.25
CA PHE A 189 4.20 -27.10 -9.91
C PHE A 189 3.74 -25.88 -9.09
N GLY A 190 3.46 -24.77 -9.77
CA GLY A 190 2.93 -23.55 -9.14
C GLY A 190 3.75 -22.31 -9.44
N HIS A 191 3.21 -21.16 -9.07
CA HIS A 191 3.72 -19.85 -9.42
C HIS A 191 3.95 -18.98 -8.17
N ALA A 192 4.91 -18.05 -8.27
CA ALA A 192 5.19 -17.08 -7.22
C ALA A 192 5.68 -15.75 -7.78
N ASN A 193 5.10 -14.64 -7.34
CA ASN A 193 5.61 -13.31 -7.67
C ASN A 193 6.78 -12.93 -6.77
N VAL A 194 7.80 -12.35 -7.36
CA VAL A 194 8.87 -11.64 -6.65
C VAL A 194 8.79 -10.17 -7.02
N LEU A 195 8.53 -9.32 -6.03
CA LEU A 195 8.33 -7.87 -6.20
C LEU A 195 9.51 -7.08 -5.62
N GLY A 196 9.80 -5.94 -6.22
CA GLY A 196 10.75 -4.95 -5.71
C GLY A 196 12.21 -5.14 -6.15
N VAL A 197 12.53 -6.21 -6.84
CA VAL A 197 13.88 -6.49 -7.37
C VAL A 197 13.79 -6.65 -8.89
N PRO A 198 14.50 -5.80 -9.67
CA PRO A 198 14.38 -5.81 -11.13
C PRO A 198 14.80 -7.11 -11.79
N ASP A 199 15.80 -7.82 -11.24
CA ASP A 199 16.32 -9.09 -11.75
C ASP A 199 16.39 -10.09 -10.59
N ALA A 200 15.22 -10.61 -10.21
CA ALA A 200 15.06 -11.40 -8.99
C ALA A 200 15.47 -12.86 -9.16
N LEU A 201 15.26 -13.44 -10.33
CA LEU A 201 15.41 -14.88 -10.58
C LEU A 201 16.61 -15.14 -11.47
N ARG A 202 17.54 -15.99 -11.00
CA ARG A 202 18.67 -16.49 -11.82
C ARG A 202 18.31 -17.75 -12.61
N ASP A 203 17.53 -18.62 -11.97
CA ASP A 203 17.06 -19.86 -12.61
C ASP A 203 15.60 -20.10 -12.17
N PHE A 204 14.72 -20.21 -13.14
CA PHE A 204 13.29 -20.45 -12.93
C PHE A 204 12.92 -21.94 -13.00
N ARG A 205 13.87 -22.82 -13.34
CA ARG A 205 13.63 -24.26 -13.54
C ARG A 205 13.46 -24.97 -12.21
N VAL A 206 12.30 -24.74 -11.59
CA VAL A 206 11.93 -25.28 -10.28
C VAL A 206 10.99 -26.46 -10.48
N THR A 207 11.38 -27.63 -9.97
CA THR A 207 10.61 -28.89 -10.08
C THR A 207 10.50 -29.64 -8.74
N THR A 208 11.21 -29.18 -7.71
CA THR A 208 11.15 -29.75 -6.35
C THR A 208 11.02 -28.67 -5.29
N PRO A 209 10.52 -29.01 -4.07
CA PRO A 209 10.47 -28.07 -2.95
C PRO A 209 11.83 -27.44 -2.61
N GLU A 210 12.92 -28.20 -2.66
CA GLU A 210 14.27 -27.72 -2.35
C GLU A 210 14.74 -26.66 -3.37
N GLN A 211 14.43 -26.87 -4.66
CA GLN A 211 14.71 -25.88 -5.69
C GLN A 211 13.86 -24.60 -5.52
N ALA A 212 12.61 -24.76 -5.07
CA ALA A 212 11.77 -23.62 -4.74
C ALA A 212 12.32 -22.83 -3.52
N GLU A 213 12.76 -23.56 -2.49
CA GLU A 213 13.40 -22.96 -1.31
C GLU A 213 14.65 -22.17 -1.71
N GLU A 214 15.51 -22.71 -2.57
CA GLU A 214 16.72 -22.05 -3.07
C GLU A 214 16.37 -20.79 -3.89
N ALA A 215 15.51 -20.92 -4.90
CA ALA A 215 15.17 -19.81 -5.80
C ALA A 215 14.45 -18.66 -5.09
N LEU A 216 13.45 -18.95 -4.25
CA LEU A 216 12.71 -17.95 -3.50
C LEU A 216 13.54 -17.38 -2.34
N GLY A 217 14.40 -18.20 -1.71
CA GLY A 217 15.36 -17.77 -0.69
C GLY A 217 16.34 -16.75 -1.25
N GLU A 218 16.98 -17.06 -2.40
CA GLU A 218 17.88 -16.13 -3.08
C GLU A 218 17.19 -14.82 -3.47
N ALA A 219 15.97 -14.89 -3.97
CA ALA A 219 15.19 -13.70 -4.32
C ALA A 219 14.94 -12.79 -3.10
N ARG A 220 14.62 -13.37 -1.93
CA ARG A 220 14.43 -12.65 -0.67
C ARG A 220 15.73 -12.07 -0.12
N GLU A 221 16.84 -12.79 -0.18
CA GLU A 221 18.17 -12.30 0.20
C GLU A 221 18.59 -11.06 -0.61
N ARG A 222 18.16 -10.97 -1.86
CA ARG A 222 18.34 -9.80 -2.73
C ARG A 222 17.35 -8.67 -2.47
N GLY A 223 16.48 -8.81 -1.48
CA GLY A 223 15.49 -7.82 -1.07
C GLY A 223 14.12 -7.95 -1.75
N GLY A 224 13.90 -9.04 -2.50
CA GLY A 224 12.61 -9.36 -3.10
C GLY A 224 11.54 -9.64 -2.04
N PHE A 225 10.31 -9.31 -2.36
CA PHE A 225 9.12 -9.70 -1.62
C PHE A 225 8.42 -10.81 -2.36
N VAL A 226 8.23 -11.96 -1.72
CA VAL A 226 7.70 -13.18 -2.36
C VAL A 226 6.25 -13.41 -1.99
N SER A 227 5.39 -13.55 -3.01
CA SER A 227 3.99 -13.97 -2.88
C SER A 227 3.73 -15.26 -3.64
N LEU A 228 3.17 -16.30 -2.99
CA LEU A 228 2.69 -17.47 -3.70
C LEU A 228 1.40 -17.14 -4.43
N ASN A 229 1.36 -17.34 -5.74
CA ASN A 229 0.27 -16.92 -6.60
C ASN A 229 -0.81 -18.01 -6.70
N HIS A 230 -2.08 -17.60 -6.66
CA HIS A 230 -3.28 -18.44 -6.87
C HIS A 230 -3.08 -19.93 -6.49
N PRO A 231 -2.58 -20.24 -5.27
CA PRO A 231 -2.03 -21.56 -4.92
C PRO A 231 -3.05 -22.69 -4.96
N PHE A 232 -4.35 -22.37 -5.04
CA PHE A 232 -5.44 -23.33 -5.15
C PHE A 232 -6.11 -23.32 -6.53
N CYS A 233 -5.43 -22.77 -7.55
CA CYS A 233 -5.88 -22.79 -8.93
C CYS A 233 -6.00 -24.26 -9.41
N PRO A 234 -7.11 -24.65 -10.03
CA PRO A 234 -7.26 -26.05 -10.50
C PRO A 234 -6.33 -26.39 -11.67
N SER A 235 -5.85 -25.40 -12.42
CA SER A 235 -5.00 -25.60 -13.61
C SER A 235 -3.50 -25.55 -13.27
N CYS A 236 -3.11 -24.74 -12.27
CA CYS A 236 -1.70 -24.53 -11.88
C CYS A 236 -1.59 -24.34 -10.35
N PRO A 237 -1.98 -25.36 -9.55
CA PRO A 237 -1.92 -25.26 -8.10
C PRO A 237 -0.46 -25.19 -7.62
N TRP A 238 -0.24 -24.63 -6.43
CA TRP A 238 1.04 -24.68 -5.76
C TRP A 238 1.26 -26.07 -5.14
N GLU A 239 2.10 -26.90 -5.74
CA GLU A 239 2.37 -28.29 -5.32
C GLU A 239 3.71 -28.47 -4.58
N LEU A 240 4.49 -27.38 -4.41
CA LEU A 240 5.84 -27.42 -3.83
C LEU A 240 5.85 -27.28 -2.28
N GLY A 241 4.66 -27.34 -1.64
CA GLY A 241 4.52 -27.22 -0.19
C GLY A 241 4.58 -25.76 0.30
N PHE A 242 4.14 -25.52 1.54
CA PHE A 242 4.11 -24.20 2.14
C PHE A 242 5.21 -23.96 3.18
N ASP A 243 6.26 -24.80 3.15
CA ASP A 243 7.45 -24.65 4.01
C ASP A 243 8.58 -23.89 3.29
N VAL A 244 8.34 -23.43 2.06
CA VAL A 244 9.25 -22.58 1.29
C VAL A 244 9.25 -21.13 1.82
N PRO A 245 10.31 -20.33 1.57
CA PRO A 245 10.39 -18.96 2.05
C PRO A 245 9.50 -18.01 1.22
N PHE A 246 8.37 -17.58 1.80
CA PHE A 246 7.49 -16.58 1.22
C PHE A 246 7.00 -15.58 2.29
N ASP A 247 6.54 -14.41 1.86
CA ASP A 247 6.07 -13.31 2.70
C ASP A 247 4.54 -13.18 2.66
N ALA A 248 3.95 -13.52 1.52
CA ALA A 248 2.53 -13.35 1.22
C ALA A 248 1.97 -14.53 0.43
N ILE A 249 0.66 -14.59 0.41
CA ILE A 249 -0.12 -15.48 -0.47
C ILE A 249 -1.13 -14.67 -1.24
N GLU A 250 -1.33 -14.99 -2.50
CA GLU A 250 -2.41 -14.42 -3.28
C GLU A 250 -3.73 -15.08 -2.88
N VAL A 251 -4.45 -14.39 -1.98
CA VAL A 251 -5.79 -14.80 -1.53
C VAL A 251 -6.83 -14.44 -2.58
N TRP A 252 -6.57 -13.42 -3.38
CA TRP A 252 -7.51 -12.92 -4.37
C TRP A 252 -6.84 -12.78 -5.75
N ASN A 253 -7.06 -13.75 -6.63
CA ASN A 253 -6.60 -13.73 -8.00
C ASN A 253 -7.78 -13.52 -8.96
N GLY A 254 -7.72 -12.46 -9.78
CA GLY A 254 -8.76 -12.13 -10.76
C GLY A 254 -10.17 -12.02 -10.17
N PRO A 255 -11.21 -12.37 -10.91
CA PRO A 255 -12.57 -12.40 -10.40
C PRO A 255 -12.72 -13.32 -9.19
N TRP A 256 -13.58 -12.95 -8.22
CA TRP A 256 -13.79 -13.79 -7.02
C TRP A 256 -14.39 -15.15 -7.39
N ARG A 257 -13.66 -16.24 -7.15
CA ARG A 257 -13.99 -17.61 -7.56
C ARG A 257 -13.70 -18.60 -6.42
N THR A 258 -14.00 -19.88 -6.64
CA THR A 258 -13.78 -20.96 -5.66
C THR A 258 -12.32 -21.09 -5.23
N LEU A 259 -11.36 -20.86 -6.13
CA LEU A 259 -9.93 -20.89 -5.79
C LEU A 259 -9.60 -19.84 -4.71
N ASN A 260 -10.21 -18.65 -4.78
CA ASN A 260 -10.03 -17.57 -3.81
C ASN A 260 -10.66 -17.91 -2.46
N GLU A 261 -11.83 -18.57 -2.43
CA GLU A 261 -12.43 -19.08 -1.18
C GLU A 261 -11.51 -20.10 -0.48
N ARG A 262 -10.86 -20.96 -1.26
CA ARG A 262 -9.89 -21.93 -0.71
C ARG A 262 -8.65 -21.23 -0.16
N ALA A 263 -8.11 -20.25 -0.90
CA ALA A 263 -6.97 -19.46 -0.45
C ALA A 263 -7.31 -18.69 0.83
N LEU A 264 -8.49 -18.08 0.90
CA LEU A 264 -8.99 -17.37 2.08
C LEU A 264 -9.14 -18.30 3.28
N ALA A 265 -9.73 -19.47 3.09
CA ALA A 265 -9.91 -20.47 4.18
C ALA A 265 -8.57 -20.95 4.72
N TRP A 266 -7.62 -21.29 3.83
CA TRP A 266 -6.27 -21.68 4.21
C TRP A 266 -5.54 -20.56 4.96
N TRP A 267 -5.61 -19.33 4.44
CA TRP A 267 -4.98 -18.17 5.06
C TRP A 267 -5.56 -17.88 6.46
N GLN A 268 -6.88 -17.94 6.63
CA GLN A 268 -7.54 -17.81 7.94
C GLN A 268 -7.04 -18.86 8.94
N GLU A 269 -6.89 -20.09 8.49
CA GLU A 269 -6.35 -21.17 9.33
C GLU A 269 -4.90 -20.90 9.76
N GLN A 270 -4.04 -20.41 8.84
CA GLN A 270 -2.66 -20.06 9.18
C GLN A 270 -2.59 -18.91 10.18
N LEU A 271 -3.42 -17.89 10.00
CA LEU A 271 -3.52 -16.77 10.95
C LEU A 271 -3.96 -17.26 12.33
N ALA A 272 -4.96 -18.14 12.39
CA ALA A 272 -5.45 -18.71 13.66
C ALA A 272 -4.40 -19.60 14.37
N GLN A 273 -3.45 -20.15 13.63
CA GLN A 273 -2.26 -20.84 14.16
C GLN A 273 -1.14 -19.89 14.59
N GLY A 274 -1.34 -18.57 14.47
CA GLY A 274 -0.37 -17.53 14.83
C GLY A 274 0.68 -17.22 13.76
N ARG A 275 0.56 -17.79 12.54
CA ARG A 275 1.44 -17.41 11.42
C ARG A 275 1.03 -16.05 10.87
N ARG A 276 2.01 -15.19 10.61
CA ARG A 276 1.78 -13.87 10.02
C ARG A 276 2.09 -13.91 8.53
N ILE A 277 1.09 -14.22 7.73
CA ILE A 277 1.17 -14.27 6.27
C ILE A 277 0.32 -13.13 5.74
N ILE A 278 0.86 -12.34 4.81
CA ILE A 278 0.17 -11.21 4.20
C ILE A 278 -0.77 -11.72 3.10
N ALA A 279 -2.03 -11.28 3.13
CA ALA A 279 -2.93 -11.51 2.01
C ALA A 279 -2.69 -10.47 0.93
N LEU A 280 -2.39 -10.93 -0.29
CA LEU A 280 -2.32 -10.11 -1.49
C LEU A 280 -3.38 -10.52 -2.51
N GLY A 281 -3.47 -9.72 -3.55
CA GLY A 281 -4.29 -10.00 -4.73
C GLY A 281 -3.78 -9.24 -5.94
N GLY A 282 -4.10 -9.77 -7.12
CA GLY A 282 -3.79 -9.19 -8.39
C GLY A 282 -4.74 -9.66 -9.48
N SER A 283 -4.79 -8.93 -10.58
CA SER A 283 -5.73 -9.23 -11.67
C SER A 283 -5.35 -10.46 -12.48
N ASP A 284 -4.06 -10.74 -12.57
CA ASP A 284 -3.50 -11.76 -13.46
C ASP A 284 -3.92 -11.54 -14.93
N ALA A 285 -3.98 -10.25 -15.31
CA ALA A 285 -4.48 -9.82 -16.60
C ALA A 285 -3.44 -10.05 -17.69
N HIS A 286 -3.78 -10.86 -18.70
CA HIS A 286 -2.94 -11.18 -19.85
C HIS A 286 -3.39 -10.48 -21.13
N ARG A 287 -4.69 -10.20 -21.24
CA ARG A 287 -5.30 -9.66 -22.46
C ARG A 287 -6.58 -8.90 -22.12
N GLU A 288 -7.08 -8.17 -23.09
CA GLU A 288 -8.40 -7.58 -22.94
C GLU A 288 -9.43 -8.70 -22.71
N ASP A 289 -10.11 -8.61 -21.58
CA ASP A 289 -11.10 -9.57 -21.15
C ASP A 289 -12.28 -8.84 -20.51
N ARG A 290 -13.43 -9.48 -20.53
CA ARG A 290 -14.66 -8.93 -19.97
C ARG A 290 -14.62 -8.90 -18.44
N PHE A 291 -14.04 -9.91 -17.81
CA PHE A 291 -14.10 -10.15 -16.37
C PHE A 291 -12.78 -9.85 -15.68
N VAL A 292 -11.66 -10.19 -16.33
CA VAL A 292 -10.31 -9.94 -15.84
C VAL A 292 -9.87 -8.56 -16.32
N LYS A 293 -9.67 -7.63 -15.40
CA LYS A 293 -9.26 -6.25 -15.70
C LYS A 293 -8.16 -5.82 -14.75
N HIS A 294 -7.21 -5.02 -15.21
CA HIS A 294 -6.20 -4.43 -14.33
C HIS A 294 -6.85 -3.77 -13.10
N GLY A 295 -6.34 -4.06 -11.91
CA GLY A 295 -6.93 -3.62 -10.65
C GLY A 295 -8.23 -4.31 -10.25
N ARG A 296 -8.49 -5.50 -10.75
CA ARG A 296 -9.60 -6.36 -10.31
C ARG A 296 -9.09 -7.75 -9.95
N PRO A 297 -8.73 -7.98 -8.67
CA PRO A 297 -8.88 -7.07 -7.52
C PRO A 297 -7.90 -5.91 -7.50
N THR A 298 -8.27 -4.83 -6.79
CA THR A 298 -7.40 -3.71 -6.48
C THR A 298 -6.69 -3.96 -5.16
N ALA A 299 -5.38 -3.83 -5.13
CA ALA A 299 -4.60 -3.74 -3.91
C ALA A 299 -4.52 -2.27 -3.47
N SER A 300 -5.16 -1.93 -2.36
CA SER A 300 -5.00 -0.63 -1.69
C SER A 300 -3.95 -0.77 -0.61
N VAL A 301 -2.85 -0.03 -0.72
CA VAL A 301 -1.70 -0.08 0.19
C VAL A 301 -1.56 1.24 0.92
N TRP A 302 -1.51 1.19 2.26
CA TRP A 302 -1.16 2.36 3.06
C TRP A 302 0.33 2.61 2.97
N THR A 303 0.70 3.75 2.46
CA THR A 303 2.09 4.18 2.31
C THR A 303 2.32 5.52 2.98
N GLU A 304 3.52 5.72 3.50
CA GLU A 304 3.99 6.99 4.07
C GLU A 304 4.71 7.85 3.02
N ALA A 305 4.98 7.29 1.83
CA ALA A 305 5.62 7.98 0.72
C ALA A 305 5.08 7.51 -0.62
N ASP A 306 4.82 8.43 -1.55
CA ASP A 306 4.35 8.16 -2.90
C ASP A 306 5.52 7.68 -3.79
N THR A 307 6.15 6.58 -3.38
CA THR A 307 7.30 5.97 -4.05
C THR A 307 7.16 4.45 -4.10
N VAL A 308 7.86 3.80 -5.02
CA VAL A 308 7.92 2.34 -5.09
C VAL A 308 8.34 1.74 -3.74
N GLN A 309 9.35 2.33 -3.09
CA GLN A 309 9.83 1.86 -1.79
C GLN A 309 8.78 2.07 -0.68
N GLY A 310 8.04 3.18 -0.72
CA GLY A 310 6.94 3.44 0.21
C GLY A 310 5.83 2.39 0.08
N VAL A 311 5.39 2.08 -1.15
CA VAL A 311 4.39 1.03 -1.42
C VAL A 311 4.89 -0.33 -0.96
N LEU A 312 6.12 -0.71 -1.29
CA LEU A 312 6.72 -1.98 -0.85
C LEU A 312 6.85 -2.06 0.68
N ALA A 313 7.17 -0.96 1.35
CA ALA A 313 7.21 -0.91 2.81
C ALA A 313 5.82 -1.13 3.42
N GLY A 314 4.78 -0.52 2.85
CA GLY A 314 3.39 -0.76 3.25
C GLY A 314 2.96 -2.21 3.06
N ILE A 315 3.31 -2.82 1.91
CA ILE A 315 3.05 -4.24 1.64
C ILE A 315 3.76 -5.12 2.67
N ARG A 316 5.06 -4.91 2.92
CA ARG A 316 5.84 -5.70 3.91
C ARG A 316 5.28 -5.63 5.32
N GLN A 317 4.62 -4.55 5.66
CA GLN A 317 3.95 -4.38 6.95
C GLN A 317 2.54 -4.97 6.98
N GLY A 318 2.04 -5.52 5.87
CA GLY A 318 0.67 -6.01 5.76
C GLY A 318 -0.39 -4.91 5.76
N ARG A 319 -0.02 -3.66 5.48
CA ARG A 319 -0.94 -2.52 5.39
C ARG A 319 -1.65 -2.53 4.04
N VAL A 320 -2.37 -3.60 3.77
CA VAL A 320 -3.04 -3.88 2.49
C VAL A 320 -4.51 -4.20 2.70
N VAL A 321 -5.33 -3.60 1.87
CA VAL A 321 -6.76 -3.88 1.72
C VAL A 321 -7.00 -4.30 0.28
N LEU A 322 -7.75 -5.37 0.07
CA LEU A 322 -8.12 -5.86 -1.25
C LEU A 322 -9.57 -5.49 -1.53
N GLN A 323 -9.83 -4.91 -2.69
CA GLN A 323 -11.16 -4.48 -3.15
C GLN A 323 -11.47 -5.15 -4.49
N PHE A 324 -12.74 -5.42 -4.74
CA PHE A 324 -13.16 -6.00 -6.01
C PHE A 324 -12.79 -5.12 -7.22
N ASP A 325 -12.88 -3.81 -7.05
CA ASP A 325 -12.62 -2.81 -8.10
C ASP A 325 -12.10 -1.52 -7.44
N PRO A 326 -11.39 -0.62 -8.13
CA PRO A 326 -10.90 0.64 -7.56
C PRO A 326 -11.97 1.51 -6.88
N ASP A 327 -13.20 1.49 -7.42
CA ASP A 327 -14.32 2.29 -6.92
C ASP A 327 -15.31 1.48 -6.06
N GLU A 328 -14.92 0.28 -5.64
CA GLU A 328 -15.76 -0.59 -4.82
C GLU A 328 -15.64 -0.24 -3.32
N THR A 329 -16.50 -0.83 -2.51
CA THR A 329 -16.47 -0.70 -1.05
C THR A 329 -15.04 -0.84 -0.53
N CYS A 330 -14.62 0.11 0.31
CA CYS A 330 -13.35 0.02 1.00
C CYS A 330 -13.54 0.07 2.52
N MET A 331 -12.61 -0.54 3.25
CA MET A 331 -12.71 -0.66 4.70
C MET A 331 -11.39 -0.32 5.37
N ALA A 332 -11.49 0.34 6.52
CA ALA A 332 -10.37 0.51 7.44
C ALA A 332 -10.73 -0.05 8.82
N LEU A 333 -9.74 -0.60 9.50
CA LEU A 333 -9.84 -1.18 10.84
C LEU A 333 -8.71 -0.63 11.69
N ALA A 334 -9.03 -0.10 12.86
CA ALA A 334 -8.02 0.45 13.77
C ALA A 334 -8.43 0.31 15.24
N SER A 335 -7.43 0.23 16.13
CA SER A 335 -7.56 0.43 17.57
C SER A 335 -6.66 1.59 18.00
N GLY A 336 -7.24 2.76 18.24
CA GLY A 336 -6.50 3.98 18.47
C GLY A 336 -5.60 4.34 17.28
N LYS A 337 -4.29 4.34 17.47
CA LYS A 337 -3.29 4.62 16.43
C LYS A 337 -2.84 3.39 15.63
N TYR A 338 -3.23 2.19 16.06
CA TYR A 338 -2.83 0.93 15.44
C TYR A 338 -3.84 0.53 14.37
N GLY A 339 -3.41 0.47 13.12
CA GLY A 339 -4.23 0.13 11.96
C GLY A 339 -3.90 -1.25 11.39
N ILE A 340 -4.43 -1.52 10.19
CA ILE A 340 -4.18 -2.75 9.43
C ILE A 340 -2.67 -2.97 9.26
N GLY A 341 -2.19 -4.18 9.54
CA GLY A 341 -0.78 -4.56 9.52
C GLY A 341 -0.04 -4.32 10.85
N ASP A 342 -0.55 -3.44 11.72
CA ASP A 342 0.09 -3.13 12.99
C ASP A 342 -0.18 -4.19 14.06
N THR A 343 0.65 -4.20 15.10
CA THR A 343 0.42 -4.98 16.33
C THR A 343 0.06 -4.03 17.47
N ILE A 344 -1.09 -4.24 18.10
CA ILE A 344 -1.50 -3.53 19.29
C ILE A 344 -0.67 -4.09 20.45
N PRO A 345 0.21 -3.31 21.09
CA PRO A 345 1.06 -3.82 22.16
C PRO A 345 0.24 -4.06 23.43
N ARG A 346 0.68 -5.00 24.24
CA ARG A 346 -0.02 -5.44 25.46
C ARG A 346 -0.35 -4.28 26.40
N HIS A 347 0.58 -3.36 26.62
CA HIS A 347 0.32 -2.21 27.50
C HIS A 347 -0.85 -1.35 27.00
N ALA A 348 -1.02 -1.17 25.69
CA ALA A 348 -2.13 -0.42 25.12
C ALA A 348 -3.47 -1.17 25.30
N VAL A 349 -3.45 -2.52 25.22
CA VAL A 349 -4.63 -3.35 25.49
C VAL A 349 -5.05 -3.23 26.97
N GLU A 350 -4.09 -3.27 27.89
CA GLU A 350 -4.33 -3.15 29.34
C GLU A 350 -4.87 -1.75 29.71
N GLU A 351 -4.26 -0.69 29.18
CA GLU A 351 -4.70 0.71 29.40
C GLU A 351 -6.13 0.97 28.89
N GLN A 352 -6.52 0.33 27.76
CA GLN A 352 -7.83 0.51 27.14
C GLN A 352 -8.91 -0.47 27.68
N GLY A 353 -8.53 -1.40 28.54
CA GLY A 353 -9.43 -2.43 29.07
C GLY A 353 -9.96 -3.40 28.01
N GLY A 354 -9.14 -3.69 26.98
CA GLY A 354 -9.44 -4.56 25.84
C GLY A 354 -9.00 -3.96 24.53
N VAL A 355 -9.63 -4.34 23.42
CA VAL A 355 -9.30 -3.89 22.07
C VAL A 355 -10.46 -3.09 21.48
N PRO A 356 -10.56 -1.78 21.74
CA PRO A 356 -11.61 -0.95 21.15
C PRO A 356 -11.34 -0.75 19.66
N LEU A 357 -12.13 -1.37 18.80
CA LEU A 357 -12.02 -1.31 17.36
C LEU A 357 -12.92 -0.22 16.78
N THR A 358 -12.36 0.57 15.88
CA THR A 358 -13.08 1.47 14.97
C THR A 358 -13.02 0.89 13.57
N ILE A 359 -14.17 0.78 12.93
CA ILE A 359 -14.34 0.26 11.57
C ILE A 359 -14.91 1.38 10.73
N ASP A 360 -14.20 1.80 9.70
CA ASP A 360 -14.68 2.75 8.72
C ASP A 360 -14.95 2.03 7.40
N ILE A 361 -16.14 2.21 6.85
CA ILE A 361 -16.58 1.65 5.57
C ILE A 361 -16.89 2.82 4.66
N CYS A 362 -16.20 2.89 3.52
CA CYS A 362 -16.36 3.93 2.51
C CYS A 362 -16.92 3.31 1.23
N SER A 363 -17.61 4.12 0.42
CA SER A 363 -18.24 3.68 -0.83
C SER A 363 -19.15 2.46 -0.62
N ALA A 364 -19.87 2.42 0.50
CA ALA A 364 -20.76 1.29 0.85
C ALA A 364 -21.86 1.13 -0.18
N LYS A 365 -22.05 -0.10 -0.67
CA LYS A 365 -23.01 -0.44 -1.74
C LYS A 365 -24.01 -1.53 -1.35
N GLY A 366 -24.27 -1.68 -0.04
CA GLY A 366 -25.22 -2.68 0.47
C GLY A 366 -24.56 -4.03 0.76
N ASP A 367 -23.36 -4.02 1.30
CA ASP A 367 -22.60 -5.22 1.63
C ASP A 367 -22.94 -5.75 3.03
N ARG A 368 -22.75 -7.04 3.23
CA ARG A 368 -22.64 -7.66 4.54
C ARG A 368 -21.18 -7.62 4.97
N VAL A 369 -20.90 -6.99 6.11
CA VAL A 369 -19.56 -6.87 6.68
C VAL A 369 -19.41 -7.79 7.88
N ALA A 370 -18.37 -8.59 7.92
CA ALA A 370 -18.04 -9.49 9.03
C ALA A 370 -16.68 -9.12 9.64
N LEU A 371 -16.61 -9.07 10.98
CA LEU A 371 -15.39 -8.98 11.75
C LEU A 371 -14.95 -10.39 12.14
N TRP A 372 -13.73 -10.74 11.80
CA TRP A 372 -13.11 -12.03 12.04
C TRP A 372 -11.98 -11.94 13.06
N SER A 373 -11.78 -13.00 13.80
CA SER A 373 -10.61 -13.25 14.67
C SER A 373 -10.02 -14.65 14.41
N ASP A 374 -9.06 -15.07 15.22
CA ASP A 374 -8.57 -16.46 15.29
C ASP A 374 -9.65 -17.46 15.72
N ARG A 375 -10.76 -17.00 16.27
CA ARG A 375 -11.89 -17.84 16.70
C ARG A 375 -13.09 -17.79 15.76
N GLY A 376 -12.94 -17.20 14.59
CA GLY A 376 -14.00 -17.06 13.59
C GLY A 376 -14.68 -15.70 13.62
N ILE A 377 -15.97 -15.66 13.33
CA ILE A 377 -16.73 -14.41 13.21
C ILE A 377 -17.10 -13.88 14.60
N GLU A 378 -16.72 -12.66 14.90
CA GLU A 378 -17.02 -11.94 16.14
C GLU A 378 -18.28 -11.06 16.02
N ALA A 379 -18.50 -10.46 14.84
CA ALA A 379 -19.65 -9.60 14.58
C ALA A 379 -20.02 -9.58 13.09
N VAL A 380 -21.28 -9.30 12.77
CA VAL A 380 -21.81 -9.16 11.40
C VAL A 380 -22.70 -7.94 11.32
N TRP A 381 -22.56 -7.16 10.25
CA TRP A 381 -23.40 -5.99 9.93
C TRP A 381 -23.92 -6.07 8.50
N ASP A 382 -25.24 -5.90 8.33
CA ASP A 382 -25.87 -5.69 7.02
C ASP A 382 -25.92 -4.18 6.77
N ILE A 383 -25.10 -3.70 5.85
CA ILE A 383 -25.03 -2.27 5.49
C ILE A 383 -26.13 -2.00 4.46
N VAL A 384 -27.02 -1.08 4.77
CA VAL A 384 -28.11 -0.69 3.88
C VAL A 384 -27.88 0.73 3.39
N VAL A 385 -27.87 0.90 2.08
CA VAL A 385 -27.79 2.22 1.45
C VAL A 385 -29.20 2.66 1.05
N PRO A 386 -29.68 3.83 1.51
CA PRO A 386 -30.98 4.37 1.07
C PRO A 386 -31.01 4.59 -0.44
N ALA A 387 -32.18 4.31 -1.06
CA ALA A 387 -32.33 4.36 -2.51
C ALA A 387 -32.11 5.74 -3.16
N ASP A 388 -32.26 6.82 -2.39
CA ASP A 388 -32.07 8.21 -2.78
C ASP A 388 -30.60 8.67 -2.76
N ASN A 389 -29.71 7.88 -2.15
CA ASN A 389 -28.25 8.12 -2.13
C ASN A 389 -27.47 7.20 -3.11
N SER A 390 -28.15 6.44 -3.93
CA SER A 390 -27.53 5.65 -5.00
C SER A 390 -27.19 6.58 -6.19
N ASP A 391 -26.26 7.52 -6.03
CA ASP A 391 -25.53 8.06 -7.17
C ASP A 391 -24.69 6.90 -7.73
N ALA A 392 -25.30 6.21 -8.71
CA ALA A 392 -24.61 5.28 -9.55
C ALA A 392 -23.43 6.04 -10.18
N GLY A 393 -22.19 5.72 -9.79
CA GLY A 393 -21.01 6.30 -10.41
C GLY A 393 -21.11 6.14 -11.93
N GLY A 394 -20.55 7.06 -12.70
CA GLY A 394 -20.77 7.20 -14.15
C GLY A 394 -20.63 5.90 -14.97
N TRP A 395 -19.86 4.92 -14.50
CA TRP A 395 -19.73 3.61 -15.16
C TRP A 395 -20.98 2.69 -14.96
N GLU A 396 -21.71 2.80 -13.84
CA GLU A 396 -22.99 2.10 -13.64
C GLU A 396 -24.06 2.64 -14.57
N ALA A 397 -24.04 3.92 -14.92
CA ALA A 397 -24.92 4.52 -15.90
C ALA A 397 -24.60 4.02 -17.34
N GLU A 398 -23.32 3.94 -17.72
CA GLU A 398 -22.89 3.36 -18.99
C GLU A 398 -23.21 1.85 -19.07
N ALA A 399 -23.02 1.11 -17.99
CA ALA A 399 -23.36 -0.31 -17.90
C ALA A 399 -24.88 -0.54 -17.94
N ALA A 400 -25.67 0.33 -17.33
CA ALA A 400 -27.15 0.26 -17.38
C ALA A 400 -27.70 0.55 -18.78
N GLU A 401 -27.11 1.52 -19.51
CA GLU A 401 -27.47 1.76 -20.93
C GLU A 401 -27.14 0.54 -21.82
N ALA A 402 -26.05 -0.19 -21.51
CA ALA A 402 -25.65 -1.42 -22.18
C ALA A 402 -26.47 -2.67 -21.74
N GLY A 403 -27.40 -2.52 -20.80
CA GLY A 403 -28.19 -3.63 -20.25
C GLY A 403 -27.43 -4.56 -19.32
N TRP A 404 -26.27 -4.08 -18.77
CA TRP A 404 -25.38 -4.80 -17.88
C TRP A 404 -25.35 -4.14 -16.51
N THR A 405 -25.51 -4.92 -15.47
CA THR A 405 -25.26 -4.51 -14.08
C THR A 405 -24.09 -5.33 -13.54
N VAL A 406 -23.33 -4.78 -12.57
CA VAL A 406 -22.28 -5.51 -11.84
C VAL A 406 -22.80 -6.86 -11.36
N GLN A 407 -24.05 -6.92 -10.92
CA GLN A 407 -24.69 -8.16 -10.51
C GLN A 407 -24.75 -9.21 -11.62
N ARG A 408 -25.03 -8.81 -12.88
CA ARG A 408 -25.03 -9.74 -14.03
C ARG A 408 -23.62 -10.16 -14.42
N GLU A 409 -22.64 -9.27 -14.31
CA GLU A 409 -21.24 -9.58 -14.57
C GLU A 409 -20.71 -10.59 -13.54
N ILE A 410 -20.96 -10.36 -12.26
CA ILE A 410 -20.62 -11.27 -11.16
C ILE A 410 -21.37 -12.62 -11.34
N ALA A 411 -22.63 -12.60 -11.72
CA ALA A 411 -23.41 -13.82 -11.99
C ALA A 411 -22.79 -14.64 -13.14
N ALA A 412 -22.31 -13.99 -14.20
CA ALA A 412 -21.66 -14.65 -15.33
C ALA A 412 -20.29 -15.23 -14.94
N ILE A 413 -19.51 -14.54 -14.10
CA ILE A 413 -18.24 -15.04 -13.54
C ILE A 413 -18.49 -16.31 -12.74
N LEU A 414 -19.46 -16.30 -11.85
CA LEU A 414 -19.80 -17.45 -11.00
C LEU A 414 -20.37 -18.62 -11.80
N ALA A 415 -21.09 -18.35 -12.90
CA ALA A 415 -21.58 -19.38 -13.81
C ALA A 415 -20.43 -20.04 -14.59
N PHE A 416 -19.39 -19.28 -14.94
CA PHE A 416 -18.17 -19.78 -15.56
C PHE A 416 -17.38 -20.66 -14.58
N ASP A 417 -17.17 -20.19 -13.35
CA ASP A 417 -16.51 -20.93 -12.27
C ASP A 417 -17.19 -22.30 -12.01
N ALA A 418 -18.52 -22.35 -12.03
CA ALA A 418 -19.29 -23.59 -11.86
C ALA A 418 -19.13 -24.58 -13.03
N GLN A 419 -18.66 -24.15 -14.19
CA GLN A 419 -18.36 -25.02 -15.33
C GLN A 419 -16.95 -25.61 -15.25
N GLU A 420 -15.98 -24.86 -14.73
CA GLU A 420 -14.61 -25.35 -14.52
C GLU A 420 -14.49 -26.33 -13.34
N ASP A 421 -15.28 -26.16 -12.29
CA ASP A 421 -15.26 -26.95 -11.06
C ASP A 421 -15.79 -28.41 -11.20
N LYS A 422 -16.18 -28.84 -12.38
CA LYS A 422 -16.80 -30.18 -12.59
C LYS A 422 -15.87 -31.39 -12.38
N GLY A 423 -14.63 -31.19 -11.94
CA GLY A 423 -13.66 -32.28 -11.87
C GLY A 423 -12.96 -32.56 -10.54
N CYS A 424 -12.83 -31.65 -9.62
CA CYS A 424 -11.93 -31.81 -8.45
C CYS A 424 -12.27 -30.91 -7.26
N VAL A 425 -13.45 -31.00 -6.67
CA VAL A 425 -13.75 -30.25 -5.44
C VAL A 425 -13.95 -31.19 -4.26
N PRO A 426 -13.02 -31.26 -3.30
CA PRO A 426 -13.40 -31.59 -1.93
C PRO A 426 -14.36 -30.49 -1.48
N ALA A 427 -15.52 -30.83 -0.93
CA ALA A 427 -16.48 -29.90 -0.40
C ALA A 427 -15.76 -28.85 0.46
N ILE A 428 -15.94 -27.55 0.13
CA ILE A 428 -15.53 -26.46 1.01
C ILE A 428 -16.11 -26.78 2.38
N PRO A 429 -15.32 -26.80 3.44
CA PRO A 429 -15.88 -26.98 4.78
C PRO A 429 -16.95 -25.91 4.96
N ALA A 430 -18.14 -26.29 5.35
CA ALA A 430 -19.32 -25.41 5.52
C ALA A 430 -19.12 -24.29 6.56
N GLY A 431 -17.90 -24.09 7.03
CA GLY A 431 -17.52 -23.10 8.03
C GLY A 431 -17.25 -21.69 7.51
N ALA A 432 -17.17 -21.47 6.19
CA ALA A 432 -16.81 -20.14 5.67
C ALA A 432 -18.01 -19.24 5.33
N SER A 433 -19.22 -19.75 5.22
CA SER A 433 -20.34 -18.93 4.72
C SER A 433 -21.63 -18.94 5.50
N ALA A 434 -21.84 -19.79 6.47
CA ALA A 434 -23.08 -19.74 7.26
C ALA A 434 -22.93 -20.53 8.56
N GLU A 435 -23.40 -19.96 9.64
CA GLU A 435 -23.60 -20.52 10.99
C GLU A 435 -22.57 -20.15 12.04
N SER A 436 -22.11 -18.88 12.03
CA SER A 436 -21.41 -18.31 13.20
C SER A 436 -22.31 -18.19 14.44
N GLY A 437 -23.62 -18.35 14.29
CA GLY A 437 -24.60 -18.06 15.36
C GLY A 437 -24.70 -16.56 15.71
N VAL A 438 -23.92 -15.70 15.05
CA VAL A 438 -23.95 -14.26 15.24
C VAL A 438 -25.03 -13.64 14.38
N ALA A 439 -26.06 -13.08 14.99
CA ALA A 439 -27.12 -12.39 14.26
C ALA A 439 -26.59 -11.08 13.66
N PRO A 440 -26.88 -10.79 12.38
CA PRO A 440 -26.45 -9.54 11.76
C PRO A 440 -27.21 -8.34 12.34
N GLN A 441 -26.49 -7.23 12.51
CA GLN A 441 -27.06 -5.94 12.87
C GLN A 441 -27.27 -5.12 11.60
N ARG A 442 -28.49 -4.59 11.39
CA ARG A 442 -28.79 -3.71 10.26
C ARG A 442 -28.30 -2.30 10.55
N ILE A 443 -27.50 -1.75 9.64
CA ILE A 443 -26.91 -0.40 9.73
C ILE A 443 -27.27 0.38 8.46
N GLU A 444 -27.83 1.56 8.60
CA GLU A 444 -28.07 2.47 7.48
C GLU A 444 -26.82 3.34 7.24
N ALA A 445 -26.37 3.38 5.98
CA ALA A 445 -25.23 4.18 5.58
C ALA A 445 -25.65 5.63 5.31
N GLU A 446 -24.97 6.59 5.91
CA GLU A 446 -25.10 8.02 5.58
C GLU A 446 -24.06 8.39 4.52
N ASN A 447 -24.51 8.90 3.36
CA ASN A 447 -23.60 9.29 2.26
C ASN A 447 -22.61 8.19 1.84
N ALA A 448 -23.06 6.94 1.77
CA ALA A 448 -22.24 5.77 1.47
C ALA A 448 -21.04 5.57 2.42
N HIS A 449 -21.08 6.14 3.63
CA HIS A 449 -20.06 5.99 4.67
C HIS A 449 -20.68 5.47 5.96
N VAL A 450 -19.99 4.53 6.61
CA VAL A 450 -20.41 3.97 7.90
C VAL A 450 -19.20 3.91 8.83
N ARG A 451 -19.38 4.35 10.07
CA ARG A 451 -18.42 4.15 11.15
C ARG A 451 -19.02 3.30 12.25
N LEU A 452 -18.41 2.15 12.50
CA LEU A 452 -18.81 1.21 13.53
C LEU A 452 -17.77 1.19 14.65
N ARG A 453 -18.21 0.78 15.83
CA ARG A 453 -17.34 0.51 17.00
C ARG A 453 -17.63 -0.87 17.52
N PHE A 454 -16.59 -1.59 17.86
CA PHE A 454 -16.68 -2.91 18.47
C PHE A 454 -15.66 -3.03 19.60
N GLN A 455 -16.07 -3.62 20.73
CA GLN A 455 -15.18 -3.91 21.83
C GLN A 455 -14.66 -5.33 21.69
N GLY A 456 -13.44 -5.43 21.17
CA GLY A 456 -12.75 -6.71 21.01
C GLY A 456 -12.13 -7.21 22.30
N SER A 457 -11.88 -8.51 22.35
CA SER A 457 -11.23 -9.20 23.47
C SER A 457 -9.70 -9.17 23.33
N ALA A 458 -9.01 -9.09 24.47
CA ALA A 458 -7.54 -9.12 24.55
C ALA A 458 -6.94 -10.51 24.24
N ASP A 459 -7.73 -11.57 24.32
CA ASP A 459 -7.31 -12.96 24.09
C ASP A 459 -7.43 -13.42 22.62
N ARG A 460 -7.66 -12.49 21.71
CA ARG A 460 -7.61 -12.75 20.26
C ARG A 460 -6.22 -12.47 19.72
N LEU A 461 -5.80 -13.27 18.72
CA LEU A 461 -4.52 -13.06 18.03
C LEU A 461 -4.57 -11.88 17.07
N PHE A 462 -5.74 -11.64 16.48
CA PHE A 462 -5.95 -10.59 15.48
C PHE A 462 -7.44 -10.29 15.29
N TYR A 463 -7.68 -9.18 14.55
CA TYR A 463 -8.96 -8.84 13.97
C TYR A 463 -8.78 -8.43 12.50
N ARG A 464 -9.72 -8.84 11.63
CA ARG A 464 -9.77 -8.46 10.21
C ARG A 464 -11.20 -8.37 9.71
N LEU A 465 -11.44 -7.74 8.56
CA LEU A 465 -12.76 -7.54 7.98
C LEU A 465 -12.91 -8.25 6.64
N GLU A 466 -14.13 -8.70 6.38
CA GLU A 466 -14.62 -9.12 5.06
C GLU A 466 -15.91 -8.40 4.76
N ALA A 467 -16.05 -7.84 3.56
CA ALA A 467 -17.31 -7.35 3.00
C ALA A 467 -17.73 -8.25 1.84
N ARG A 468 -18.97 -8.68 1.84
CA ARG A 468 -19.53 -9.56 0.82
C ARG A 468 -20.88 -9.03 0.34
N ARG A 469 -21.16 -9.20 -0.94
CA ARG A 469 -22.44 -8.84 -1.54
C ARG A 469 -23.14 -10.07 -2.08
N ASP A 470 -24.43 -10.20 -1.73
CA ASP A 470 -25.28 -11.25 -2.29
C ASP A 470 -25.62 -10.91 -3.74
N VAL A 471 -25.48 -11.90 -4.62
CA VAL A 471 -25.84 -11.76 -6.03
C VAL A 471 -27.25 -12.28 -6.23
N GLU A 472 -28.13 -11.39 -6.69
CA GLU A 472 -29.52 -11.73 -6.93
C GLU A 472 -29.64 -12.91 -7.93
N GLY A 473 -30.39 -13.93 -7.57
CA GLY A 473 -30.59 -15.15 -8.38
C GLY A 473 -29.49 -16.21 -8.20
N LEU A 474 -28.40 -15.92 -7.46
CA LEU A 474 -27.40 -16.91 -7.08
C LEU A 474 -27.43 -17.07 -5.56
N LYS A 475 -27.42 -18.31 -5.08
CA LYS A 475 -27.30 -18.58 -3.62
C LYS A 475 -25.86 -18.39 -3.13
N ARG A 476 -25.16 -17.41 -3.66
CA ARG A 476 -23.74 -17.13 -3.35
C ARG A 476 -23.53 -15.63 -3.17
N SER A 477 -22.69 -15.27 -2.21
CA SER A 477 -22.14 -13.93 -2.08
C SER A 477 -20.73 -13.88 -2.67
N VAL A 478 -20.34 -12.71 -3.16
CA VAL A 478 -18.96 -12.45 -3.63
C VAL A 478 -18.25 -11.52 -2.67
N MET A 479 -16.93 -11.67 -2.55
CA MET A 479 -16.11 -10.73 -1.82
C MET A 479 -16.08 -9.38 -2.56
N THR A 480 -16.34 -8.30 -1.84
CA THR A 480 -16.24 -6.93 -2.37
C THR A 480 -15.06 -6.20 -1.76
N CYS A 481 -14.70 -6.53 -0.50
CA CYS A 481 -13.52 -5.99 0.16
C CYS A 481 -13.05 -6.92 1.27
N MET A 482 -11.74 -7.01 1.48
CA MET A 482 -11.16 -7.66 2.64
C MET A 482 -9.91 -6.95 3.13
N THR A 483 -9.63 -7.04 4.42
CA THR A 483 -8.45 -6.43 5.03
C THR A 483 -7.44 -7.47 5.48
N ASN A 484 -6.17 -7.10 5.49
CA ASN A 484 -5.20 -7.76 6.34
C ASN A 484 -5.51 -7.49 7.82
N PRO A 485 -4.95 -8.27 8.75
CA PRO A 485 -5.25 -8.13 10.17
C PRO A 485 -4.66 -6.89 10.83
N VAL A 486 -5.32 -6.46 11.92
CA VAL A 486 -4.68 -5.79 13.04
C VAL A 486 -4.37 -6.87 14.08
N TYR A 487 -3.11 -7.01 14.46
CA TYR A 487 -2.67 -8.05 15.40
C TYR A 487 -2.76 -7.56 16.85
N VAL A 488 -2.91 -8.51 17.77
CA VAL A 488 -2.91 -8.25 19.22
C VAL A 488 -1.74 -9.00 19.85
N GLU A 489 -0.89 -8.29 20.58
CA GLU A 489 0.23 -8.89 21.28
C GLU A 489 -0.28 -9.76 22.43
N GLN A 490 0.12 -11.02 22.44
CA GLN A 490 -0.25 -11.98 23.46
C GLN A 490 0.67 -11.92 24.68
N ALA A 491 0.23 -12.54 25.79
CA ALA A 491 0.94 -12.56 27.07
C ALA A 491 2.22 -13.39 27.04
#